data_39ba80919790f3435811ac718958ee36
#
_entry.id   39ba80919790f3435811ac718958ee36
#
_cell.length_a   1.000
_cell.length_b   1.000
_cell.length_c   1.000
_cell.angle_alpha   90.00
_cell.angle_beta   90.00
_cell.angle_gamma   90.00
#
_symmetry.space_group_name_H-M   'P 1'
#
loop_
_entity.id
_entity.type
_entity.pdbx_description
1 polymer ?
#
loop_
_entity_poly.entity_id
_entity_poly.type
_entity_poly.pdbx_seq_one_letter_code
_entity_poly.pdbx_strand_id
1 'polypeptide(L)'
;MRLWSIHPKYLDRVGLVAVWREGLLARRVLEGKTKGYRNHPQLLRFKGYKRPVDLVDAYLFQIYLEAKRRGYSFNNSKIRGVKLQGVLAVTRGQLEFEFAHLLKKLEERDKKKLEELKGLNPKTIKPNPIFRVVNGGVEKWEKLKTG
;
A
#
# COMPACT_ATOMS: atom_id res chain seq x y z
N MET A 1 -2.64 -3.44 -10.53
CA MET A 1 -1.98 -2.57 -9.53
C MET A 1 -2.71 -2.66 -8.20
N ARG A 2 -2.00 -2.90 -7.11
CA ARG A 2 -2.55 -2.77 -5.76
C ARG A 2 -1.58 -1.97 -4.90
N LEU A 3 -2.09 -0.93 -4.28
CA LEU A 3 -1.35 -0.10 -3.34
C LEU A 3 -1.94 -0.35 -1.94
N TRP A 4 -1.37 -1.33 -1.26
CA TRP A 4 -1.86 -1.76 0.04
C TRP A 4 -1.95 -0.60 1.03
N SER A 5 -3.09 -0.49 1.73
CA SER A 5 -3.24 0.46 2.83
C SER A 5 -2.65 -0.08 4.13
N ILE A 6 -2.56 -1.41 4.27
CA ILE A 6 -1.97 -2.03 5.46
C ILE A 6 -0.47 -1.74 5.54
N HIS A 7 0.07 -1.81 6.76
CA HIS A 7 1.49 -1.56 6.99
C HIS A 7 2.34 -2.55 6.18
N PRO A 8 3.43 -2.09 5.53
CA PRO A 8 4.28 -2.97 4.73
C PRO A 8 4.90 -4.14 5.52
N LYS A 9 4.98 -4.04 6.85
CA LYS A 9 5.51 -5.14 7.68
C LYS A 9 4.72 -6.44 7.54
N TYR A 10 3.44 -6.38 7.13
CA TYR A 10 2.62 -7.57 6.95
C TYR A 10 2.90 -8.30 5.63
N LEU A 11 3.49 -7.62 4.66
CA LEU A 11 3.70 -8.20 3.34
C LEU A 11 4.84 -9.22 3.36
N ASP A 12 4.68 -10.28 2.57
CA ASP A 12 5.76 -11.21 2.29
C ASP A 12 6.77 -10.56 1.35
N ARG A 13 7.90 -11.23 1.13
CA ARG A 13 8.97 -10.70 0.27
C ARG A 13 8.46 -10.34 -1.14
N VAL A 14 7.71 -11.26 -1.75
CA VAL A 14 7.17 -11.05 -3.10
C VAL A 14 6.20 -9.87 -3.11
N GLY A 15 5.32 -9.79 -2.11
CA GLY A 15 4.37 -8.69 -1.98
C GLY A 15 5.04 -7.34 -1.73
N LEU A 16 6.12 -7.31 -0.95
CA LEU A 16 6.85 -6.08 -0.69
C LEU A 16 7.53 -5.55 -1.97
N VAL A 17 8.17 -6.44 -2.73
CA VAL A 17 8.78 -6.06 -4.02
C VAL A 17 7.71 -5.58 -4.99
N ALA A 18 6.57 -6.28 -5.04
CA ALA A 18 5.47 -5.91 -5.93
C ALA A 18 4.91 -4.53 -5.62
N VAL A 19 4.66 -4.22 -4.33
CA VAL A 19 4.10 -2.91 -3.96
C VAL A 19 5.10 -1.77 -4.20
N TRP A 20 6.39 -2.04 -4.05
CA TRP A 20 7.42 -1.06 -4.41
C TRP A 20 7.32 -0.71 -5.89
N ARG A 21 7.26 -1.72 -6.75
CA ARG A 21 7.17 -1.53 -8.21
C ARG A 21 5.86 -0.85 -8.61
N GLU A 22 4.74 -1.28 -8.00
CA GLU A 22 3.43 -0.66 -8.28
C GLU A 22 3.38 0.79 -7.81
N GLY A 23 4.00 1.09 -6.68
CA GLY A 23 4.09 2.46 -6.17
C GLY A 23 4.93 3.35 -7.08
N LEU A 24 6.03 2.83 -7.64
CA LEU A 24 6.83 3.57 -8.60
C LEU A 24 6.04 3.84 -9.88
N LEU A 25 5.25 2.86 -10.34
CA LEU A 25 4.35 3.07 -11.47
C LEU A 25 3.30 4.14 -11.15
N ALA A 26 2.68 4.06 -9.97
CA ALA A 26 1.72 5.06 -9.53
C ALA A 26 2.33 6.47 -9.54
N ARG A 27 3.56 6.60 -9.07
CA ARG A 27 4.28 7.87 -9.10
C ARG A 27 4.38 8.44 -10.52
N ARG A 28 4.75 7.59 -11.48
CA ARG A 28 4.85 8.01 -12.89
C ARG A 28 3.49 8.41 -13.46
N VAL A 29 2.45 7.66 -13.13
CA VAL A 29 1.08 8.00 -13.57
C VAL A 29 0.68 9.38 -13.04
N LEU A 30 0.94 9.64 -11.77
CA LEU A 30 0.58 10.92 -11.13
C LEU A 30 1.43 12.09 -11.65
N GLU A 31 2.63 11.79 -12.17
CA GLU A 31 3.46 12.79 -12.84
C GLU A 31 3.03 13.03 -14.30
N GLY A 32 2.05 12.29 -14.82
CA GLY A 32 1.60 12.40 -16.20
C GLY A 32 2.54 11.75 -17.21
N LYS A 33 3.40 10.83 -16.78
CA LYS A 33 4.44 10.22 -17.62
C LYS A 33 4.03 8.90 -18.26
N THR A 34 2.77 8.48 -18.10
CA THR A 34 2.29 7.22 -18.66
C THR A 34 1.07 7.44 -19.54
N LYS A 35 0.81 6.49 -20.44
CA LYS A 35 -0.42 6.45 -21.23
C LYS A 35 -1.51 5.64 -20.53
N GLY A 36 -1.12 4.58 -19.83
CA GLY A 36 -2.04 3.69 -19.14
C GLY A 36 -2.18 3.97 -17.65
N TYR A 37 -3.12 3.28 -17.02
CA TYR A 37 -3.40 3.31 -15.58
C TYR A 37 -3.86 4.66 -15.02
N ARG A 38 -4.16 5.66 -15.87
CA ARG A 38 -4.51 7.02 -15.44
C ARG A 38 -5.73 7.07 -14.53
N ASN A 39 -6.69 6.16 -14.73
CA ASN A 39 -7.93 6.12 -13.98
C ASN A 39 -8.06 4.85 -13.13
N HIS A 40 -6.93 4.22 -12.80
CA HIS A 40 -6.96 3.01 -11.99
C HIS A 40 -7.53 3.30 -10.60
N PRO A 41 -8.51 2.51 -10.11
CA PRO A 41 -9.16 2.78 -8.82
C PRO A 41 -8.20 2.92 -7.64
N GLN A 42 -7.10 2.18 -7.63
CA GLN A 42 -6.10 2.26 -6.56
C GLN A 42 -5.49 3.66 -6.42
N LEU A 43 -5.52 4.47 -7.48
CA LEU A 43 -4.95 5.81 -7.47
C LEU A 43 -5.91 6.89 -6.98
N LEU A 44 -7.22 6.59 -6.91
CA LEU A 44 -8.23 7.62 -6.61
C LEU A 44 -7.96 8.34 -5.29
N ARG A 45 -7.61 7.61 -4.24
CA ARG A 45 -7.33 8.19 -2.93
C ARG A 45 -6.10 9.10 -2.94
N PHE A 46 -5.10 8.79 -3.80
CA PHE A 46 -3.89 9.62 -3.93
C PHE A 46 -4.17 10.88 -4.75
N LYS A 47 -4.98 10.77 -5.79
CA LYS A 47 -5.35 11.90 -6.65
C LYS A 47 -6.10 12.99 -5.90
N GLY A 48 -6.84 12.62 -4.85
CA GLY A 48 -7.59 13.58 -4.05
C GLY A 48 -6.72 14.44 -3.12
N TYR A 49 -5.45 14.09 -2.97
CA TYR A 49 -4.54 14.85 -2.13
C TYR A 49 -3.94 16.02 -2.92
N LYS A 50 -3.69 17.14 -2.24
CA LYS A 50 -3.20 18.37 -2.88
C LYS A 50 -1.85 18.23 -3.58
N ARG A 51 -1.00 17.30 -3.10
CA ARG A 51 0.30 17.00 -3.70
C ARG A 51 0.43 15.48 -3.89
N PRO A 52 -0.20 14.92 -4.92
CA PRO A 52 -0.27 13.47 -5.10
C PRO A 52 1.10 12.79 -5.21
N VAL A 53 2.05 13.40 -5.89
CA VAL A 53 3.40 12.82 -6.06
C VAL A 53 4.12 12.78 -4.70
N ASP A 54 4.01 13.83 -3.88
CA ASP A 54 4.58 13.84 -2.54
C ASP A 54 3.97 12.74 -1.68
N LEU A 55 2.66 12.54 -1.80
CA LEU A 55 1.96 11.51 -1.04
C LEU A 55 2.47 10.11 -1.41
N VAL A 56 2.64 9.84 -2.70
CA VAL A 56 3.18 8.55 -3.15
C VAL A 56 4.63 8.39 -2.73
N ASP A 57 5.44 9.45 -2.78
CA ASP A 57 6.81 9.39 -2.28
C ASP A 57 6.83 9.03 -0.79
N ALA A 58 5.95 9.63 0.02
CA ALA A 58 5.85 9.32 1.44
C ALA A 58 5.38 7.87 1.67
N TYR A 59 4.43 7.39 0.86
CA TYR A 59 3.98 6.01 0.87
C TYR A 59 5.12 5.04 0.57
N LEU A 60 5.88 5.31 -0.48
CA LEU A 60 7.02 4.50 -0.91
C LEU A 60 8.16 4.53 0.11
N PHE A 61 8.34 5.66 0.79
CA PHE A 61 9.37 5.77 1.81
C PHE A 61 9.15 4.76 2.94
N GLN A 62 7.90 4.54 3.35
CA GLN A 62 7.59 3.55 4.38
C GLN A 62 7.87 2.12 3.90
N ILE A 63 7.63 1.84 2.62
CA ILE A 63 7.97 0.55 2.02
C ILE A 63 9.48 0.37 1.96
N TYR A 64 10.20 1.43 1.58
CA TYR A 64 11.66 1.43 1.58
C TYR A 64 12.22 1.15 2.98
N LEU A 65 11.67 1.75 4.03
CA LEU A 65 12.12 1.51 5.40
C LEU A 65 11.93 0.06 5.81
N GLU A 66 10.81 -0.55 5.45
CA GLU A 66 10.57 -1.96 5.75
C GLU A 66 11.56 -2.86 4.99
N ALA A 67 11.82 -2.56 3.72
CA ALA A 67 12.81 -3.29 2.92
C ALA A 67 14.20 -3.20 3.55
N LYS A 68 14.58 -1.99 3.97
CA LYS A 68 15.87 -1.76 4.62
C LYS A 68 15.99 -2.53 5.93
N ARG A 69 14.91 -2.55 6.73
CA ARG A 69 14.88 -3.32 7.97
C ARG A 69 15.12 -4.81 7.73
N ARG A 70 14.64 -5.33 6.60
CA ARG A 70 14.83 -6.74 6.21
C ARG A 70 16.17 -7.01 5.54
N GLY A 71 16.99 -5.97 5.29
CA GLY A 71 18.27 -6.11 4.59
C GLY A 71 18.16 -6.12 3.08
N TYR A 72 17.03 -5.66 2.52
CA TYR A 72 16.85 -5.56 1.06
C TYR A 72 17.39 -4.22 0.55
N SER A 73 17.91 -4.22 -0.68
CA SER A 73 18.51 -3.03 -1.30
C SER A 73 17.59 -2.44 -2.38
N PHE A 74 16.52 -1.76 -1.95
CA PHE A 74 15.67 -1.02 -2.87
C PHE A 74 16.35 0.30 -3.24
N ASN A 75 16.20 0.73 -4.48
CA ASN A 75 16.85 1.94 -4.97
C ASN A 75 16.08 3.20 -4.55
N ASN A 76 16.51 3.82 -3.45
CA ASN A 76 15.86 5.00 -2.90
C ASN A 76 16.07 6.29 -3.73
N SER A 77 16.94 6.25 -4.74
CA SER A 77 17.11 7.41 -5.63
C SER A 77 15.90 7.64 -6.53
N LYS A 78 15.01 6.65 -6.62
CA LYS A 78 13.78 6.75 -7.42
C LYS A 78 12.67 7.53 -6.75
N ILE A 79 12.82 7.86 -5.47
CA ILE A 79 11.83 8.60 -4.70
C ILE A 79 12.50 9.76 -3.98
N ARG A 80 11.69 10.75 -3.60
CA ARG A 80 12.14 11.79 -2.67
C ARG A 80 11.85 11.33 -1.26
N GLY A 81 12.70 11.66 -0.30
CA GLY A 81 12.52 11.26 1.09
C GLY A 81 11.43 12.09 1.80
N VAL A 82 10.22 12.05 1.31
CA VAL A 82 9.09 12.78 1.90
C VAL A 82 8.55 12.01 3.10
N LYS A 83 8.33 12.70 4.21
CA LYS A 83 7.79 12.12 5.43
C LYS A 83 6.43 12.75 5.74
N LEU A 84 5.37 11.96 5.63
CA LEU A 84 4.01 12.38 5.95
C LEU A 84 3.39 11.29 6.83
N GLN A 85 2.63 11.69 7.84
CA GLN A 85 1.95 10.76 8.74
C GLN A 85 0.49 11.15 8.89
N GLY A 86 -0.40 10.15 8.81
CA GLY A 86 -1.82 10.31 9.10
C GLY A 86 -2.54 11.34 8.23
N VAL A 87 -2.04 11.60 7.03
CA VAL A 87 -2.60 12.66 6.17
C VAL A 87 -3.77 12.18 5.31
N LEU A 88 -3.94 10.87 5.19
CA LEU A 88 -5.01 10.29 4.39
C LEU A 88 -5.80 9.29 5.23
N ALA A 89 -7.12 9.42 5.23
CA ALA A 89 -7.96 8.51 5.99
C ALA A 89 -8.04 7.14 5.32
N VAL A 90 -8.08 6.07 6.12
CA VAL A 90 -8.42 4.73 5.66
C VAL A 90 -9.39 4.12 6.67
N THR A 91 -10.41 3.45 6.17
CA THR A 91 -11.41 2.84 7.07
C THR A 91 -10.88 1.56 7.70
N ARG A 92 -11.36 1.27 8.90
CA ARG A 92 -11.05 -0.01 9.55
C ARG A 92 -11.50 -1.19 8.69
N GLY A 93 -12.67 -1.08 8.06
CA GLY A 93 -13.20 -2.13 7.18
C GLY A 93 -12.31 -2.37 5.96
N GLN A 94 -11.70 -1.32 5.43
CA GLN A 94 -10.76 -1.47 4.31
C GLN A 94 -9.51 -2.24 4.74
N LEU A 95 -8.96 -1.94 5.90
CA LEU A 95 -7.79 -2.66 6.42
C LEU A 95 -8.10 -4.14 6.67
N GLU A 96 -9.28 -4.43 7.23
CA GLU A 96 -9.69 -5.81 7.45
C GLU A 96 -9.86 -6.56 6.13
N PHE A 97 -10.46 -5.92 5.14
CA PHE A 97 -10.63 -6.49 3.80
C PHE A 97 -9.26 -6.82 3.18
N GLU A 98 -8.32 -5.87 3.23
CA GLU A 98 -6.99 -6.08 2.66
C GLU A 98 -6.24 -7.17 3.39
N PHE A 99 -6.35 -7.23 4.70
CA PHE A 99 -5.69 -8.26 5.48
C PHE A 99 -6.21 -9.66 5.11
N ALA A 100 -7.53 -9.83 4.99
CA ALA A 100 -8.12 -11.09 4.55
C ALA A 100 -7.65 -11.47 3.15
N HIS A 101 -7.57 -10.48 2.25
CA HIS A 101 -7.08 -10.68 0.89
C HIS A 101 -5.62 -11.12 0.88
N LEU A 102 -4.79 -10.51 1.73
CA LEU A 102 -3.39 -10.90 1.89
C LEU A 102 -3.26 -12.34 2.39
N LEU A 103 -4.00 -12.71 3.43
CA LEU A 103 -3.93 -14.08 3.97
C LEU A 103 -4.26 -15.12 2.90
N LYS A 104 -5.25 -14.84 2.06
CA LYS A 104 -5.62 -15.73 0.98
C LYS A 104 -4.49 -15.88 -0.04
N LYS A 105 -3.82 -14.78 -0.40
CA LYS A 105 -2.66 -14.83 -1.30
C LYS A 105 -1.52 -15.65 -0.69
N LEU A 106 -1.30 -15.53 0.61
CA LEU A 106 -0.21 -16.21 1.30
C LEU A 106 -0.40 -17.73 1.38
N GLU A 107 -1.62 -18.22 1.30
CA GLU A 107 -1.90 -19.66 1.29
C GLU A 107 -1.10 -20.38 0.21
N GLU A 108 -0.92 -19.75 -0.94
CA GLU A 108 -0.19 -20.33 -2.07
C GLU A 108 1.24 -19.82 -2.15
N ARG A 109 1.47 -18.57 -1.70
CA ARG A 109 2.71 -17.86 -1.98
C ARG A 109 3.75 -17.95 -0.88
N ASP A 110 3.34 -17.94 0.39
CA ASP A 110 4.27 -17.92 1.52
C ASP A 110 3.59 -18.43 2.80
N LYS A 111 3.64 -19.73 3.01
CA LYS A 111 2.98 -20.37 4.15
C LYS A 111 3.61 -19.97 5.49
N LYS A 112 4.91 -19.69 5.50
CA LYS A 112 5.59 -19.26 6.73
C LYS A 112 5.07 -17.89 7.16
N LYS A 113 4.93 -16.96 6.23
CA LYS A 113 4.38 -15.64 6.52
C LYS A 113 2.91 -15.75 6.95
N LEU A 114 2.15 -16.64 6.33
CA LEU A 114 0.76 -16.91 6.72
C LEU A 114 0.68 -17.33 8.19
N GLU A 115 1.56 -18.25 8.60
CA GLU A 115 1.58 -18.70 10.01
C GLU A 115 1.87 -17.56 10.97
N GLU A 116 2.74 -16.62 10.59
CA GLU A 116 3.05 -15.45 11.41
C GLU A 116 1.82 -14.53 11.59
N LEU A 117 0.98 -14.43 10.57
CA LEU A 117 -0.10 -13.42 10.52
C LEU A 117 -1.46 -13.95 10.90
N LYS A 118 -1.74 -15.24 10.67
CA LYS A 118 -3.13 -15.76 10.79
C LYS A 118 -3.72 -15.64 12.18
N GLY A 119 -2.88 -15.55 13.21
CA GLY A 119 -3.35 -15.39 14.59
C GLY A 119 -3.65 -13.96 15.01
N LEU A 120 -3.35 -12.98 14.14
CA LEU A 120 -3.59 -11.58 14.45
C LEU A 120 -5.06 -11.23 14.35
N ASN A 121 -5.52 -10.39 15.26
CA ASN A 121 -6.89 -9.87 15.20
C ASN A 121 -6.99 -8.85 14.07
N PRO A 122 -7.84 -9.07 13.05
CA PRO A 122 -7.99 -8.13 11.94
C PRO A 122 -8.33 -6.70 12.37
N LYS A 123 -8.98 -6.54 13.53
CA LYS A 123 -9.34 -5.23 14.07
C LYS A 123 -8.13 -4.44 14.58
N THR A 124 -6.97 -5.09 14.70
CA THR A 124 -5.75 -4.45 15.21
C THR A 124 -4.70 -4.20 14.11
N ILE A 125 -5.01 -4.54 12.87
CA ILE A 125 -4.08 -4.37 11.75
C ILE A 125 -3.79 -2.88 11.55
N LYS A 126 -2.50 -2.58 11.48
CA LYS A 126 -2.03 -1.20 11.33
C LYS A 126 -1.95 -0.79 9.86
N PRO A 127 -2.16 0.49 9.54
CA PRO A 127 -1.98 0.98 8.19
C PRO A 127 -0.53 1.36 7.91
N ASN A 128 -0.23 1.57 6.62
CA ASN A 128 0.96 2.32 6.25
C ASN A 128 0.88 3.68 6.97
N PRO A 129 1.96 4.16 7.58
CA PRO A 129 1.93 5.38 8.40
C PRO A 129 1.39 6.65 7.74
N ILE A 130 1.31 6.72 6.41
CA ILE A 130 0.68 7.88 5.77
C ILE A 130 -0.82 7.97 6.06
N PHE A 131 -1.43 6.86 6.47
CA PHE A 131 -2.87 6.82 6.74
C PHE A 131 -3.18 7.00 8.21
N ARG A 132 -4.39 7.52 8.47
CA ARG A 132 -5.02 7.47 9.79
C ARG A 132 -6.27 6.60 9.68
N VAL A 133 -6.55 5.79 10.70
CA VAL A 133 -7.68 4.87 10.68
C VAL A 133 -8.94 5.60 11.13
N VAL A 134 -10.03 5.42 10.36
CA VAL A 134 -11.35 5.95 10.70
C VAL A 134 -12.37 4.82 10.64
N ASN A 135 -13.54 5.03 11.24
CA ASN A 135 -14.63 4.06 11.17
C ASN A 135 -15.18 3.98 9.74
N GLY A 136 -15.61 2.80 9.36
CA GLY A 136 -16.22 2.60 8.05
C GLY A 136 -15.99 1.19 7.53
N GLY A 137 -16.78 0.83 6.52
CA GLY A 137 -16.65 -0.45 5.81
C GLY A 137 -15.62 -0.38 4.69
N VAL A 138 -15.66 -1.37 3.81
CA VAL A 138 -14.78 -1.42 2.64
C VAL A 138 -14.99 -0.15 1.82
N GLU A 139 -13.90 0.48 1.38
CA GLU A 139 -13.98 1.75 0.68
C GLU A 139 -14.48 1.58 -0.75
N LYS A 140 -15.13 2.62 -1.27
CA LYS A 140 -15.78 2.58 -2.59
C LYS A 140 -14.79 2.30 -3.72
N TRP A 141 -13.60 2.86 -3.66
CA TRP A 141 -12.59 2.66 -4.71
C TRP A 141 -12.16 1.19 -4.84
N GLU A 142 -12.23 0.41 -3.73
CA GLU A 142 -11.89 -1.01 -3.75
C GLU A 142 -12.90 -1.82 -4.58
N LYS A 143 -14.14 -1.37 -4.62
CA LYS A 143 -15.24 -2.05 -5.32
C LYS A 143 -15.33 -1.69 -6.80
N LEU A 144 -14.57 -0.69 -7.26
CA LEU A 144 -14.61 -0.28 -8.65
C LEU A 144 -13.85 -1.27 -9.53
N LYS A 145 -14.38 -1.48 -10.74
CA LYS A 145 -13.71 -2.33 -11.71
C LYS A 145 -12.62 -1.55 -12.43
N THR A 146 -11.50 -2.22 -12.68
CA THR A 146 -10.46 -1.69 -13.56
C THR A 146 -10.96 -1.88 -14.99
N GLY A 147 -11.40 -0.80 -15.58
CA GLY A 147 -11.90 -0.83 -16.94
C GLY A 147 -10.82 -0.67 -17.97
#